data_ebebb6fe0bbd3e18e5a2193c62d4f8be
#
_entry.id   ebebb6fe0bbd3e18e5a2193c62d4f8be
#
_cell.length_a   1.000
_cell.length_b   1.000
_cell.length_c   1.000
_cell.angle_alpha   90.00
_cell.angle_beta   90.00
_cell.angle_gamma   90.00
#
_symmetry.space_group_name_H-M   'P 1'
#
loop_
_entity.id
_entity.type
_entity.pdbx_description
1 polymer ?
#
loop_
_entity_poly.entity_id
_entity_poly.type
_entity_poly.pdbx_seq_one_letter_code
_entity_poly.pdbx_strand_id
1 'polypeptide(L)'
;MQDETVDLWATDEVHFQQHGSRCQMWIPPETKDPVLRHAPTRRSVGYFGAVRLRDGRFQFCREADKFNGATFFAFMKSLRRTSIRTGRRVVVITDNARYHHARLHKEWREVHAEDFALDYLPPYSPELNPIERVWKLTRRRCLHNRYFPDLDNVIAAVEAEFDQWTNRNETLRRLCAIT
;
A
#
# COMPACT_ATOMS: atom_id res chain seq x y z
N MET A 1 7.94 21.58 8.32
CA MET A 1 9.31 21.40 7.79
C MET A 1 9.64 19.93 7.95
N GLN A 2 9.86 19.18 6.86
CA GLN A 2 10.20 17.76 6.97
C GLN A 2 11.65 17.66 7.43
N ASP A 3 11.90 16.84 8.45
CA ASP A 3 13.25 16.53 8.90
C ASP A 3 13.96 15.73 7.78
N GLU A 4 15.02 16.29 7.23
CA GLU A 4 15.79 15.67 6.14
C GLU A 4 16.56 14.42 6.58
N THR A 5 16.70 14.20 7.89
CA THR A 5 17.38 13.04 8.47
C THR A 5 16.46 11.82 8.58
N VAL A 6 15.16 11.99 8.34
CA VAL A 6 14.14 10.95 8.52
C VAL A 6 13.47 10.61 7.18
N ASP A 7 13.35 9.32 6.89
CA ASP A 7 12.46 8.76 5.87
C ASP A 7 11.17 8.28 6.54
N LEU A 8 10.10 9.06 6.40
CA LEU A 8 8.79 8.71 6.91
C LEU A 8 8.02 7.90 5.87
N TRP A 9 7.60 6.70 6.24
CA TRP A 9 6.82 5.78 5.43
C TRP A 9 5.44 5.57 6.05
N ALA A 10 4.39 5.56 5.25
CA ALA A 10 3.07 5.10 5.65
C ALA A 10 2.85 3.71 5.05
N THR A 11 2.46 2.73 5.86
CA THR A 11 2.25 1.33 5.45
C THR A 11 0.88 0.81 5.83
N ASP A 12 0.41 -0.17 5.06
CA ASP A 12 -0.85 -0.87 5.29
C ASP A 12 -0.93 -2.13 4.42
N GLU A 13 -1.92 -2.97 4.66
CA GLU A 13 -2.28 -4.12 3.85
C GLU A 13 -3.52 -3.85 3.01
N VAL A 14 -3.53 -4.47 1.82
CA VAL A 14 -4.68 -4.37 0.93
C VAL A 14 -4.97 -5.70 0.24
N HIS A 15 -6.25 -5.98 0.05
CA HIS A 15 -6.72 -7.03 -0.85
C HIS A 15 -7.38 -6.43 -2.09
N PHE A 16 -6.98 -6.94 -3.26
CA PHE A 16 -7.66 -6.66 -4.53
C PHE A 16 -8.40 -7.90 -5.00
N GLN A 17 -9.70 -7.75 -5.22
CA GLN A 17 -10.58 -8.85 -5.59
C GLN A 17 -10.72 -8.94 -7.10
N GLN A 18 -10.81 -10.15 -7.64
CA GLN A 18 -10.97 -10.40 -9.07
C GLN A 18 -12.25 -9.79 -9.64
N HIS A 19 -13.33 -9.78 -8.88
CA HIS A 19 -14.60 -9.23 -9.38
C HIS A 19 -14.59 -7.70 -9.61
N GLY A 20 -13.47 -7.02 -9.29
CA GLY A 20 -13.33 -5.57 -9.44
C GLY A 20 -14.30 -4.78 -8.55
N SER A 21 -14.27 -3.49 -8.70
CA SER A 21 -15.21 -2.58 -8.03
C SER A 21 -16.03 -1.79 -9.04
N ARG A 22 -17.31 -1.61 -8.74
CA ARG A 22 -18.20 -0.77 -9.55
C ARG A 22 -18.18 0.65 -9.03
N CYS A 23 -18.11 1.61 -9.94
CA CYS A 23 -18.27 3.01 -9.61
C CYS A 23 -19.10 3.71 -10.70
N GLN A 24 -19.68 4.84 -10.33
CA GLN A 24 -20.34 5.71 -11.30
C GLN A 24 -19.33 6.18 -12.34
N MET A 25 -19.73 6.20 -13.61
CA MET A 25 -18.93 6.69 -14.71
C MET A 25 -19.78 7.52 -15.67
N TRP A 26 -19.15 8.47 -16.31
CA TRP A 26 -19.77 9.15 -17.44
C TRP A 26 -19.74 8.24 -18.65
N ILE A 27 -20.88 8.11 -19.30
CA ILE A 27 -21.03 7.38 -20.55
C ILE A 27 -21.57 8.34 -21.62
N PRO A 28 -21.14 8.17 -22.88
CA PRO A 28 -21.69 8.94 -23.98
C PRO A 28 -23.20 8.77 -24.08
N PRO A 29 -23.96 9.83 -24.46
CA PRO A 29 -25.42 9.77 -24.56
C PRO A 29 -25.92 8.66 -25.50
N GLU A 30 -25.10 8.28 -26.48
CA GLU A 30 -25.40 7.25 -27.47
C GLU A 30 -25.35 5.84 -26.89
N THR A 31 -24.65 5.65 -25.79
CA THR A 31 -24.50 4.36 -25.11
C THR A 31 -25.66 4.16 -24.16
N LYS A 32 -26.65 3.36 -24.59
CA LYS A 32 -27.75 2.94 -23.71
C LYS A 32 -27.35 1.66 -22.97
N ASP A 33 -27.62 1.61 -21.66
CA ASP A 33 -27.49 0.42 -20.80
C ASP A 33 -26.13 -0.30 -20.93
N PRO A 34 -25.00 0.32 -20.51
CA PRO A 34 -23.69 -0.30 -20.59
C PRO A 34 -23.64 -1.57 -19.74
N VAL A 35 -23.33 -2.70 -20.38
CA VAL A 35 -23.17 -3.99 -19.69
C VAL A 35 -21.75 -4.15 -19.19
N LEU A 36 -21.57 -4.18 -17.88
CA LEU A 36 -20.31 -4.55 -17.26
C LEU A 36 -20.31 -6.06 -16.96
N ARG A 37 -19.37 -6.77 -17.56
CA ARG A 37 -19.14 -8.18 -17.23
C ARG A 37 -18.69 -8.28 -15.77
N HIS A 38 -19.07 -9.33 -15.09
CA HIS A 38 -18.75 -9.57 -13.71
C HIS A 38 -18.24 -11.00 -13.53
N ALA A 39 -17.13 -11.16 -12.81
CA ALA A 39 -16.64 -12.48 -12.40
C ALA A 39 -17.17 -12.79 -10.98
N PRO A 40 -18.10 -13.73 -10.80
CA PRO A 40 -18.70 -14.04 -9.51
C PRO A 40 -17.74 -14.90 -8.65
N THR A 41 -16.60 -14.36 -8.31
CA THR A 41 -15.56 -15.06 -7.54
C THR A 41 -15.14 -14.23 -6.32
N ARG A 42 -14.73 -14.92 -5.26
CA ARG A 42 -14.17 -14.29 -4.05
C ARG A 42 -12.63 -14.32 -4.03
N ARG A 43 -12.01 -14.74 -5.14
CA ARG A 43 -10.54 -14.74 -5.23
C ARG A 43 -10.00 -13.33 -5.09
N SER A 44 -8.95 -13.19 -4.29
CA SER A 44 -8.26 -11.93 -4.06
C SER A 44 -6.76 -12.16 -3.95
N VAL A 45 -5.99 -11.12 -4.20
CA VAL A 45 -4.55 -11.05 -3.96
C VAL A 45 -4.27 -10.01 -2.88
N GLY A 46 -3.38 -10.34 -1.95
CA GLY A 46 -2.95 -9.47 -0.86
C GLY A 46 -1.62 -8.79 -1.14
N TYR A 47 -1.45 -7.56 -0.69
CA TYR A 47 -0.20 -6.82 -0.75
C TYR A 47 0.06 -6.09 0.56
N PHE A 48 1.31 -6.15 1.04
CA PHE A 48 1.87 -5.09 1.85
C PHE A 48 2.30 -3.95 0.93
N GLY A 49 2.00 -2.72 1.31
CA GLY A 49 2.50 -1.55 0.62
C GLY A 49 3.04 -0.51 1.59
N ALA A 50 3.95 0.30 1.13
CA ALA A 50 4.44 1.45 1.85
C ALA A 50 4.76 2.60 0.89
N VAL A 51 4.35 3.81 1.26
CA VAL A 51 4.65 5.03 0.52
C VAL A 51 5.56 5.93 1.35
N ARG A 52 6.68 6.36 0.77
CA ARG A 52 7.58 7.32 1.40
C ARG A 52 7.06 8.74 1.18
N LEU A 53 6.77 9.44 2.27
CA LEU A 53 6.06 10.72 2.16
C LEU A 53 6.92 11.84 1.55
N ARG A 54 8.24 11.77 1.71
CA ARG A 54 9.17 12.77 1.19
C ARG A 54 9.14 12.91 -0.33
N ASP A 55 9.08 11.81 -1.05
CA ASP A 55 9.24 11.77 -2.52
C ASP A 55 8.23 10.88 -3.25
N GLY A 56 7.27 10.30 -2.54
CA GLY A 56 6.25 9.45 -3.13
C GLY A 56 6.74 8.10 -3.64
N ARG A 57 7.95 7.67 -3.26
CA ARG A 57 8.42 6.33 -3.60
C ARG A 57 7.52 5.29 -2.95
N PHE A 58 7.10 4.30 -3.74
CA PHE A 58 6.27 3.21 -3.28
C PHE A 58 7.06 1.90 -3.24
N GLN A 59 6.86 1.11 -2.22
CA GLN A 59 7.40 -0.24 -2.10
C GLN A 59 6.27 -1.19 -1.74
N PHE A 60 6.26 -2.36 -2.36
CA PHE A 60 5.23 -3.36 -2.13
C PHE A 60 5.81 -4.77 -2.05
N CYS A 61 5.04 -5.67 -1.45
CA CYS A 61 5.30 -7.10 -1.43
C CYS A 61 3.98 -7.84 -1.55
N ARG A 62 3.88 -8.72 -2.56
CA ARG A 62 2.72 -9.60 -2.69
C ARG A 62 2.77 -10.68 -1.64
N GLU A 63 1.65 -10.90 -0.96
CA GLU A 63 1.48 -11.97 0.02
C GLU A 63 0.54 -13.04 -0.53
N ALA A 64 1.05 -14.26 -0.65
CA ALA A 64 0.30 -15.37 -1.24
C ALA A 64 -0.67 -16.02 -0.26
N ASP A 65 -0.35 -16.00 1.05
CA ASP A 65 -1.11 -16.72 2.07
C ASP A 65 -1.86 -15.77 3.01
N LYS A 66 -1.16 -15.29 4.02
CA LYS A 66 -1.76 -14.51 5.12
C LYS A 66 -0.87 -13.39 5.58
N PHE A 67 -1.48 -12.24 5.83
CA PHE A 67 -0.85 -11.20 6.61
C PHE A 67 -0.70 -11.67 8.06
N ASN A 68 0.55 -11.67 8.54
CA ASN A 68 0.89 -12.08 9.90
C ASN A 68 2.17 -11.37 10.37
N GLY A 69 2.54 -11.58 11.66
CA GLY A 69 3.72 -10.94 12.22
C GLY A 69 5.03 -11.27 11.52
N ALA A 70 5.18 -12.46 10.94
CA ALA A 70 6.40 -12.85 10.23
C ALA A 70 6.52 -12.17 8.87
N THR A 71 5.43 -12.14 8.08
CA THR A 71 5.39 -11.47 6.78
C THR A 71 5.51 -9.96 6.94
N PHE A 72 4.84 -9.37 7.92
CA PHE A 72 5.01 -7.96 8.29
C PHE A 72 6.47 -7.66 8.67
N PHE A 73 7.09 -8.47 9.51
CA PHE A 73 8.48 -8.31 9.92
C PHE A 73 9.45 -8.36 8.73
N ALA A 74 9.24 -9.28 7.80
CA ALA A 74 10.04 -9.35 6.57
C ALA A 74 9.92 -8.07 5.75
N PHE A 75 8.71 -7.52 5.64
CA PHE A 75 8.44 -6.28 4.93
C PHE A 75 9.13 -5.08 5.62
N MET A 76 9.05 -4.96 6.96
CA MET A 76 9.73 -3.90 7.72
C MET A 76 11.25 -3.93 7.53
N LYS A 77 11.86 -5.11 7.55
CA LYS A 77 13.30 -5.27 7.25
C LYS A 77 13.65 -4.79 5.84
N SER A 78 12.75 -5.01 4.89
CA SER A 78 12.91 -4.56 3.52
C SER A 78 12.86 -3.01 3.41
N LEU A 79 11.90 -2.37 4.08
CA LEU A 79 11.81 -0.90 4.14
C LEU A 79 13.06 -0.28 4.76
N ARG A 80 13.51 -0.83 5.90
CA ARG A 80 14.74 -0.35 6.54
C ARG A 80 15.94 -0.45 5.59
N ARG A 81 16.15 -1.58 4.92
CA ARG A 81 17.25 -1.74 3.96
C ARG A 81 17.22 -0.75 2.81
N THR A 82 16.02 -0.35 2.38
CA THR A 82 15.84 0.63 1.31
C THR A 82 16.27 2.03 1.73
N SER A 83 15.98 2.43 2.97
CA SER A 83 16.25 3.79 3.46
C SER A 83 17.64 3.94 4.11
N ILE A 84 18.16 2.91 4.77
CA ILE A 84 19.48 2.97 5.44
C ILE A 84 20.62 3.29 4.45
N ARG A 85 20.47 2.89 3.19
CA ARG A 85 21.42 3.23 2.12
C ARG A 85 21.55 4.74 1.88
N THR A 86 20.61 5.53 2.36
CA THR A 86 20.61 7.00 2.25
C THR A 86 21.08 7.67 3.54
N GLY A 87 21.49 6.91 4.56
CA GLY A 87 21.92 7.41 5.86
C GLY A 87 20.78 8.03 6.69
N ARG A 88 19.51 7.71 6.38
CA ARG A 88 18.34 8.27 7.07
C ARG A 88 17.71 7.27 8.00
N ARG A 89 17.22 7.76 9.12
CA ARG A 89 16.36 7.02 10.04
C ARG A 89 15.03 6.71 9.36
N VAL A 90 14.56 5.49 9.52
CA VAL A 90 13.26 5.04 9.00
C VAL A 90 12.22 5.13 10.10
N VAL A 91 11.14 5.87 9.87
CA VAL A 91 9.97 5.85 10.72
C VAL A 91 8.79 5.36 9.88
N VAL A 92 8.11 4.33 10.36
CA VAL A 92 6.99 3.70 9.65
C VAL A 92 5.71 3.93 10.42
N ILE A 93 4.78 4.66 9.81
CA ILE A 93 3.41 4.82 10.30
C ILE A 93 2.61 3.60 9.89
N THR A 94 1.93 2.96 10.84
CA THR A 94 1.07 1.79 10.61
C THR A 94 -0.18 1.86 11.48
N ASP A 95 -1.19 1.06 11.17
CA ASP A 95 -2.35 0.90 12.04
C ASP A 95 -2.02 0.05 13.30
N ASN A 96 -3.02 -0.14 14.15
CA ASN A 96 -2.92 -0.91 15.39
C ASN A 96 -3.28 -2.39 15.24
N ALA A 97 -3.08 -3.03 14.09
CA ALA A 97 -3.34 -4.46 13.94
C ALA A 97 -2.52 -5.29 14.96
N ARG A 98 -3.15 -6.32 15.53
CA ARG A 98 -2.54 -7.09 16.64
C ARG A 98 -1.16 -7.66 16.30
N TYR A 99 -0.93 -8.08 15.06
CA TYR A 99 0.35 -8.65 14.64
C TYR A 99 1.45 -7.60 14.41
N HIS A 100 1.11 -6.29 14.31
CA HIS A 100 2.09 -5.20 14.33
C HIS A 100 2.77 -5.03 15.70
N HIS A 101 2.15 -5.59 16.76
CA HIS A 101 2.70 -5.61 18.11
C HIS A 101 3.37 -6.95 18.47
N ALA A 102 3.56 -7.83 17.52
CA ALA A 102 4.09 -9.17 17.79
C ALA A 102 5.48 -9.12 18.44
N ARG A 103 5.71 -10.00 19.42
CA ARG A 103 7.01 -10.13 20.11
C ARG A 103 8.15 -10.48 19.14
N LEU A 104 7.83 -11.19 18.06
CA LEU A 104 8.78 -11.64 17.04
C LEU A 104 9.74 -10.54 16.54
N HIS A 105 9.27 -9.30 16.43
CA HIS A 105 10.11 -8.19 15.93
C HIS A 105 10.48 -7.17 17.01
N LYS A 106 10.17 -7.44 18.30
CA LYS A 106 10.43 -6.52 19.39
C LYS A 106 11.93 -6.33 19.61
N GLU A 107 12.66 -7.43 19.80
CA GLU A 107 14.11 -7.41 20.00
C GLU A 107 14.84 -6.77 18.83
N TRP A 108 14.42 -7.09 17.59
CA TRP A 108 15.02 -6.47 16.42
C TRP A 108 14.79 -4.97 16.37
N ARG A 109 13.62 -4.47 16.77
CA ARG A 109 13.35 -3.02 16.85
C ARG A 109 14.18 -2.34 17.92
N GLU A 110 14.39 -3.00 19.06
CA GLU A 110 15.26 -2.50 20.15
C GLU A 110 16.70 -2.36 19.68
N VAL A 111 17.24 -3.36 18.99
CA VAL A 111 18.60 -3.33 18.41
C VAL A 111 18.75 -2.23 17.35
N HIS A 112 17.68 -1.91 16.62
CA HIS A 112 17.69 -0.93 15.54
C HIS A 112 16.99 0.40 15.88
N ALA A 113 16.81 0.71 17.18
CA ALA A 113 16.05 1.88 17.60
C ALA A 113 16.65 3.23 17.14
N GLU A 114 17.94 3.27 16.86
CA GLU A 114 18.60 4.48 16.34
C GLU A 114 18.20 4.79 14.90
N ASP A 115 18.00 3.77 14.06
CA ASP A 115 17.75 3.93 12.63
C ASP A 115 16.36 3.45 12.15
N PHE A 116 15.56 2.85 13.05
CA PHE A 116 14.21 2.37 12.74
C PHE A 116 13.22 2.57 13.87
N ALA A 117 12.01 3.04 13.56
CA ALA A 117 10.90 3.12 14.51
C ALA A 117 9.57 2.76 13.83
N LEU A 118 8.64 2.21 14.62
CA LEU A 118 7.21 2.11 14.26
C LEU A 118 6.44 3.17 15.04
N ASP A 119 5.57 3.87 14.35
CA ASP A 119 4.62 4.83 14.90
C ASP A 119 3.19 4.36 14.60
N TYR A 120 2.35 4.28 15.62
CA TYR A 120 1.03 3.68 15.50
C TYR A 120 -0.04 4.76 15.43
N LEU A 121 -0.89 4.66 14.43
CA LEU A 121 -2.07 5.50 14.31
C LEU A 121 -3.07 5.22 15.44
N PRO A 122 -3.91 6.19 15.80
CA PRO A 122 -5.02 5.94 16.71
C PRO A 122 -5.89 4.78 16.21
N PRO A 123 -6.49 3.99 17.12
CA PRO A 123 -7.42 2.94 16.72
C PRO A 123 -8.57 3.47 15.86
N TYR A 124 -8.97 2.69 14.87
CA TYR A 124 -10.11 2.99 13.97
C TYR A 124 -9.99 4.32 13.20
N SER A 125 -8.78 4.73 12.84
CA SER A 125 -8.53 6.00 12.13
C SER A 125 -7.82 5.80 10.77
N PRO A 126 -8.40 5.02 9.84
CA PRO A 126 -7.78 4.76 8.53
C PRO A 126 -7.63 6.03 7.69
N GLU A 127 -8.48 7.05 7.92
CA GLU A 127 -8.40 8.34 7.23
C GLU A 127 -7.10 9.10 7.52
N LEU A 128 -6.43 8.80 8.64
CA LEU A 128 -5.14 9.36 9.01
C LEU A 128 -3.98 8.65 8.31
N ASN A 129 -4.21 7.44 7.73
CA ASN A 129 -3.15 6.72 7.04
C ASN A 129 -3.03 7.20 5.58
N PRO A 130 -1.93 7.88 5.20
CA PRO A 130 -1.79 8.41 3.84
C PRO A 130 -1.85 7.34 2.74
N ILE A 131 -1.45 6.10 3.02
CA ILE A 131 -1.42 5.01 2.04
C ILE A 131 -2.83 4.61 1.58
N GLU A 132 -3.86 4.85 2.36
CA GLU A 132 -5.24 4.60 1.96
C GLU A 132 -5.62 5.37 0.67
N ARG A 133 -5.01 6.54 0.46
CA ARG A 133 -5.16 7.32 -0.77
C ARG A 133 -4.53 6.61 -1.97
N VAL A 134 -3.44 5.88 -1.75
CA VAL A 134 -2.77 5.06 -2.79
C VAL A 134 -3.68 3.90 -3.18
N TRP A 135 -4.31 3.21 -2.22
CA TRP A 135 -5.26 2.13 -2.50
C TRP A 135 -6.47 2.61 -3.30
N LYS A 136 -7.00 3.79 -2.96
CA LYS A 136 -8.09 4.42 -3.73
C LYS A 136 -7.65 4.74 -5.17
N LEU A 137 -6.43 5.27 -5.33
CA LEU A 137 -5.87 5.57 -6.65
C LEU A 137 -5.68 4.30 -7.48
N THR A 138 -5.13 3.23 -6.88
CA THR A 138 -4.94 1.93 -7.53
C THR A 138 -6.27 1.36 -8.00
N ARG A 139 -7.29 1.33 -7.15
CA ARG A 139 -8.63 0.86 -7.55
C ARG A 139 -9.18 1.65 -8.73
N ARG A 140 -9.05 2.97 -8.69
CA ARG A 140 -9.53 3.85 -9.75
C ARG A 140 -8.82 3.62 -11.08
N ARG A 141 -7.51 3.41 -11.07
CA ARG A 141 -6.71 3.25 -12.29
C ARG A 141 -6.77 1.86 -12.87
N CYS A 142 -6.80 0.83 -12.02
CA CYS A 142 -6.63 -0.54 -12.44
C CYS A 142 -7.92 -1.36 -12.44
N LEU A 143 -8.86 -1.11 -11.51
CA LEU A 143 -9.90 -2.08 -11.18
C LEU A 143 -11.33 -1.58 -11.40
N HIS A 144 -11.59 -0.27 -11.29
CA HIS A 144 -12.95 0.24 -11.42
C HIS A 144 -13.54 -0.03 -12.81
N ASN A 145 -14.74 -0.62 -12.81
CA ASN A 145 -15.51 -0.92 -14.03
C ASN A 145 -14.75 -1.79 -15.04
N ARG A 146 -13.83 -2.64 -14.58
CA ARG A 146 -13.07 -3.57 -15.40
C ARG A 146 -13.44 -5.01 -15.09
N TYR A 147 -13.50 -5.83 -16.13
CA TYR A 147 -13.66 -7.27 -16.04
C TYR A 147 -12.30 -7.96 -16.13
N PHE A 148 -12.06 -8.91 -15.23
CA PHE A 148 -10.87 -9.75 -15.24
C PHE A 148 -11.29 -11.21 -15.31
N PRO A 149 -10.84 -11.96 -16.33
CA PRO A 149 -11.20 -13.36 -16.50
C PRO A 149 -10.64 -14.25 -15.37
N ASP A 150 -9.50 -13.89 -14.83
CA ASP A 150 -8.81 -14.59 -13.73
C ASP A 150 -8.09 -13.62 -12.77
N LEU A 151 -7.52 -14.18 -11.70
CA LEU A 151 -6.81 -13.39 -10.70
C LEU A 151 -5.45 -12.89 -11.21
N ASP A 152 -4.81 -13.64 -12.12
CA ASP A 152 -3.48 -13.28 -12.65
C ASP A 152 -3.55 -11.99 -13.47
N ASN A 153 -4.68 -11.77 -14.17
CA ASN A 153 -4.92 -10.50 -14.86
C ASN A 153 -5.09 -9.32 -13.89
N VAL A 154 -5.67 -9.53 -12.71
CA VAL A 154 -5.73 -8.51 -11.65
C VAL A 154 -4.33 -8.20 -11.13
N ILE A 155 -3.55 -9.25 -10.84
CA ILE A 155 -2.16 -9.15 -10.37
C ILE A 155 -1.34 -8.34 -11.38
N ALA A 156 -1.37 -8.72 -12.65
CA ALA A 156 -0.64 -8.05 -13.71
C ALA A 156 -1.01 -6.55 -13.81
N ALA A 157 -2.30 -6.22 -13.75
CA ALA A 157 -2.77 -4.84 -13.83
C ALA A 157 -2.32 -3.99 -12.62
N VAL A 158 -2.39 -4.57 -11.42
CA VAL A 158 -2.00 -3.88 -10.18
C VAL A 158 -0.48 -3.70 -10.11
N GLU A 159 0.29 -4.75 -10.38
CA GLU A 159 1.75 -4.70 -10.30
C GLU A 159 2.35 -3.79 -11.38
N ALA A 160 1.79 -3.76 -12.59
CA ALA A 160 2.20 -2.81 -13.62
C ALA A 160 2.01 -1.34 -13.20
N GLU A 161 1.01 -1.03 -12.40
CA GLU A 161 0.84 0.32 -11.83
C GLU A 161 1.82 0.56 -10.67
N PHE A 162 2.01 -0.41 -9.80
CA PHE A 162 2.93 -0.32 -8.67
C PHE A 162 4.39 -0.14 -9.11
N ASP A 163 4.80 -0.83 -10.16
CA ASP A 163 6.15 -0.74 -10.72
C ASP A 163 6.51 0.68 -11.18
N GLN A 164 5.53 1.44 -11.69
CA GLN A 164 5.72 2.86 -12.05
C GLN A 164 6.02 3.75 -10.84
N TRP A 165 5.72 3.28 -9.63
CA TRP A 165 5.85 4.06 -8.39
C TRP A 165 7.06 3.64 -7.54
N THR A 166 7.83 2.65 -7.96
CA THR A 166 9.00 2.13 -7.22
C THR A 166 10.15 3.13 -7.10
N ASN A 167 10.15 4.16 -7.93
CA ASN A 167 11.04 5.30 -7.85
C ASN A 167 10.32 6.53 -7.29
N ARG A 168 11.04 7.67 -7.22
CA ARG A 168 10.43 8.96 -6.87
C ARG A 168 9.21 9.23 -7.75
N ASN A 169 8.08 9.54 -7.10
CA ASN A 169 6.81 9.76 -7.79
C ASN A 169 6.09 11.01 -7.24
N GLU A 170 6.04 12.05 -8.04
CA GLU A 170 5.43 13.32 -7.63
C GLU A 170 3.92 13.22 -7.42
N THR A 171 3.22 12.35 -8.16
CA THR A 171 1.79 12.11 -7.97
C THR A 171 1.51 11.56 -6.59
N LEU A 172 2.25 10.52 -6.16
CA LEU A 172 2.09 9.95 -4.82
C LEU A 172 2.56 10.90 -3.72
N ARG A 173 3.64 11.65 -3.97
CA ARG A 173 4.12 12.65 -3.02
C ARG A 173 3.04 13.68 -2.68
N ARG A 174 2.36 14.23 -3.71
CA ARG A 174 1.26 15.18 -3.51
C ARG A 174 0.02 14.53 -2.91
N LEU A 175 -0.32 13.32 -3.38
CA LEU A 175 -1.49 12.58 -2.90
C LEU A 175 -1.40 12.26 -1.41
N CYS A 176 -0.21 11.91 -0.94
CA CYS A 176 0.04 11.47 0.44
C CYS A 176 0.57 12.59 1.34
N ALA A 177 0.62 13.84 0.87
CA ALA A 177 1.04 14.97 1.70
C ALA A 177 0.15 15.09 2.94
N ILE A 178 0.80 15.26 4.10
CA ILE A 178 0.15 15.58 5.37
C ILE A 178 0.16 17.09 5.48
N THR A 179 -1.01 17.69 5.50
CA THR A 179 -1.22 19.16 5.68
C THR A 179 -1.61 19.43 7.11
#